data_3f42fd616bc65692b4f2a862e52e0245
#
_entry.id   3f42fd616bc65692b4f2a862e52e0245
#
_cell.length_a   1.000
_cell.length_b   1.000
_cell.length_c   1.000
_cell.angle_alpha   90.00
_cell.angle_beta   90.00
_cell.angle_gamma   90.00
#
_symmetry.space_group_name_H-M   'P 1'
#
loop_
_entity.id
_entity.type
_entity.pdbx_description
1 polymer ?
#
loop_
_entity_poly.entity_id
_entity_poly.type
_entity_poly.pdbx_seq_one_letter_code
_entity_poly.pdbx_strand_id
1 'polypeptide(L)'
;MGAASRGARYLRWAIVAAGLAAMVWGVRQTGMRPPGPENGPRPSSPPAAFGPTVPAPSQPAATPPVGMVWVPGGEFSMGCADPRGIPFGGNDPMPDARPIHRVRVAGFWMDATEVTNDQFAAFVAATGYVTVAERPPRPEDFPGAPAENLVAGSIVFTPPAEPVPLRDPTGMAHLRWWAYVPGACWRRPTGPDSDLQGLGDAPVVHVAFEDAAAYARWAGKRLPTEAEWEFAARGGLSGAVYPWGDAFRPGGRWMANIWQGRFPGENTAVDGFVGAAPVGRFPPNGYGLHDMAGNVWEWCADWYRPDTYLGDAGPDGRAVAVDPRGPADSFDPQEPGQPKRVQRGGSFLCSDQYCSRYIVGTRGKGEVASSTNHIGFRCVQTP
;
A
#
# COMPACT_ATOMS: atom_id res chain seq x y z
N MET A 1 12.93 -5.21 -40.91
CA MET A 1 11.64 -5.92 -40.72
C MET A 1 11.52 -6.44 -39.28
N GLY A 2 11.56 -5.60 -38.24
CA GLY A 2 11.58 -6.02 -36.83
C GLY A 2 10.80 -5.17 -35.87
N ALA A 3 10.37 -3.98 -36.23
CA ALA A 3 9.71 -3.04 -35.32
C ALA A 3 8.16 -3.16 -35.28
N ALA A 4 7.54 -3.65 -36.35
CA ALA A 4 6.08 -3.75 -36.42
C ALA A 4 5.47 -4.91 -35.60
N SER A 5 6.27 -5.92 -35.22
CA SER A 5 5.76 -7.08 -34.48
C SER A 5 5.65 -6.87 -32.97
N ARG A 6 6.38 -5.92 -32.41
CA ARG A 6 6.32 -5.63 -30.94
C ARG A 6 5.09 -4.80 -30.58
N GLY A 7 4.77 -3.79 -31.38
CA GLY A 7 3.58 -2.96 -31.14
C GLY A 7 2.25 -3.72 -31.20
N ALA A 8 2.14 -4.72 -32.10
CA ALA A 8 0.94 -5.55 -32.20
C ALA A 8 0.76 -6.53 -31.02
N ARG A 9 1.85 -6.94 -30.39
CA ARG A 9 1.79 -7.77 -29.16
C ARG A 9 1.32 -6.95 -27.96
N TYR A 10 1.81 -5.74 -27.78
CA TYR A 10 1.38 -4.85 -26.70
C TYR A 10 -0.09 -4.40 -26.84
N LEU A 11 -0.56 -4.20 -28.07
CA LEU A 11 -1.97 -3.85 -28.32
C LEU A 11 -2.92 -5.01 -27.97
N ARG A 12 -2.52 -6.28 -28.18
CA ARG A 12 -3.28 -7.46 -27.76
C ARG A 12 -3.37 -7.58 -26.24
N TRP A 13 -2.29 -7.28 -25.54
CA TRP A 13 -2.23 -7.35 -24.07
C TRP A 13 -2.93 -6.16 -23.39
N ALA A 14 -2.98 -4.98 -24.02
CA ALA A 14 -3.81 -3.89 -23.56
C ALA A 14 -5.31 -4.24 -23.59
N ILE A 15 -5.74 -5.09 -24.53
CA ILE A 15 -7.10 -5.63 -24.58
C ILE A 15 -7.36 -6.65 -23.45
N VAL A 16 -6.34 -7.40 -23.03
CA VAL A 16 -6.46 -8.35 -21.90
C VAL A 16 -6.46 -7.64 -20.55
N ALA A 17 -5.60 -6.63 -20.38
CA ALA A 17 -5.64 -5.76 -19.19
C ALA A 17 -6.95 -4.96 -19.14
N ALA A 18 -7.48 -4.51 -20.29
CA ALA A 18 -8.81 -3.91 -20.40
C ALA A 18 -9.92 -4.94 -20.18
N GLY A 19 -9.74 -6.21 -20.56
CA GLY A 19 -10.65 -7.31 -20.26
C GLY A 19 -10.65 -7.67 -18.78
N LEU A 20 -9.50 -7.71 -18.12
CA LEU A 20 -9.35 -7.91 -16.68
C LEU A 20 -9.93 -6.72 -15.89
N ALA A 21 -9.67 -5.50 -16.33
CA ALA A 21 -10.27 -4.29 -15.74
C ALA A 21 -11.76 -4.12 -16.11
N ALA A 22 -12.22 -4.60 -17.29
CA ALA A 22 -13.62 -4.53 -17.70
C ALA A 22 -14.49 -5.62 -17.03
N MET A 23 -13.91 -6.74 -16.59
CA MET A 23 -14.61 -7.69 -15.72
C MET A 23 -14.81 -7.13 -14.31
N VAL A 24 -13.92 -6.28 -13.84
CA VAL A 24 -14.10 -5.50 -12.60
C VAL A 24 -15.14 -4.38 -12.77
N TRP A 25 -15.44 -3.94 -14.00
CA TRP A 25 -16.34 -2.81 -14.31
C TRP A 25 -17.62 -3.19 -15.05
N GLY A 26 -17.93 -4.47 -15.18
CA GLY A 26 -19.08 -5.02 -15.92
C GLY A 26 -20.46 -4.84 -15.27
N VAL A 27 -20.64 -3.92 -14.32
CA VAL A 27 -21.97 -3.49 -13.89
C VAL A 27 -22.37 -2.26 -14.71
N ARG A 28 -23.21 -2.47 -15.71
CA ARG A 28 -23.93 -1.44 -16.44
C ARG A 28 -24.36 -0.33 -15.48
N GLN A 29 -24.08 0.91 -15.84
CA GLN A 29 -24.82 2.08 -15.39
C GLN A 29 -26.31 1.91 -15.79
N THR A 30 -27.04 1.10 -15.07
CA THR A 30 -28.49 1.32 -14.95
C THR A 30 -28.62 2.53 -14.04
N GLY A 31 -29.19 3.61 -14.60
CA GLY A 31 -29.27 4.95 -14.01
C GLY A 31 -29.91 5.02 -12.62
N MET A 32 -29.20 4.52 -11.63
CA MET A 32 -29.45 4.87 -10.24
C MET A 32 -28.56 6.08 -9.92
N ARG A 33 -29.22 7.24 -9.88
CA ARG A 33 -28.72 8.42 -9.20
C ARG A 33 -28.24 7.94 -7.82
N PRO A 34 -26.99 8.26 -7.39
CA PRO A 34 -26.60 7.95 -6.01
C PRO A 34 -27.65 8.58 -5.10
N PRO A 35 -28.09 7.91 -4.03
CA PRO A 35 -28.96 8.53 -3.06
C PRO A 35 -28.28 9.83 -2.62
N GLY A 36 -28.99 10.95 -2.77
CA GLY A 36 -28.52 12.23 -2.26
C GLY A 36 -28.21 12.04 -0.77
N PRO A 37 -27.33 12.88 -0.19
CA PRO A 37 -27.00 12.75 1.22
C PRO A 37 -28.31 12.77 2.01
N GLU A 38 -28.68 11.61 2.56
CA GLU A 38 -29.76 11.58 3.55
C GLU A 38 -29.37 12.55 4.65
N ASN A 39 -30.27 13.47 4.97
CA ASN A 39 -30.17 14.39 6.09
C ASN A 39 -30.26 13.62 7.41
N GLY A 40 -29.27 12.75 7.68
CA GLY A 40 -28.97 12.30 9.01
C GLY A 40 -28.42 13.47 9.84
N PRO A 41 -28.71 13.55 11.14
CA PRO A 41 -28.18 14.62 11.98
C PRO A 41 -26.65 14.62 11.86
N ARG A 42 -26.10 15.74 11.36
CA ARG A 42 -24.64 15.97 11.39
C ARG A 42 -24.20 15.83 12.84
N PRO A 43 -23.18 15.03 13.14
CA PRO A 43 -22.61 15.03 14.47
C PRO A 43 -22.19 16.46 14.79
N SER A 44 -22.77 17.03 15.86
CA SER A 44 -22.53 18.40 16.31
C SER A 44 -21.21 18.60 17.05
N SER A 45 -20.29 17.64 16.92
CA SER A 45 -18.98 17.73 17.56
C SER A 45 -17.92 18.13 16.50
N PRO A 46 -17.01 19.07 16.85
CA PRO A 46 -15.86 19.35 15.99
C PRO A 46 -15.10 18.06 15.73
N PRO A 47 -14.43 17.93 14.55
CA PRO A 47 -13.63 16.74 14.25
C PRO A 47 -12.66 16.50 15.41
N ALA A 48 -12.59 15.25 15.88
CA ALA A 48 -11.75 14.90 17.03
C ALA A 48 -10.31 15.35 16.73
N ALA A 49 -9.80 16.26 17.54
CA ALA A 49 -8.42 16.68 17.47
C ALA A 49 -7.51 15.49 17.86
N PHE A 50 -6.32 15.41 17.30
CA PHE A 50 -5.34 14.43 17.74
C PHE A 50 -5.05 14.59 19.24
N GLY A 51 -5.33 13.56 20.02
CA GLY A 51 -4.86 13.46 21.40
C GLY A 51 -3.41 12.99 21.46
N PRO A 52 -2.75 13.11 22.64
CA PRO A 52 -1.37 12.69 22.81
C PRO A 52 -1.20 11.19 22.55
N THR A 53 -0.04 10.82 21.99
CA THR A 53 0.42 9.43 22.01
C THR A 53 0.97 9.13 23.39
N VAL A 54 0.46 8.06 24.03
CA VAL A 54 0.85 7.63 25.37
C VAL A 54 1.49 6.25 25.23
N PRO A 55 2.83 6.15 25.13
CA PRO A 55 3.50 4.87 25.04
C PRO A 55 3.23 4.01 26.29
N ALA A 56 3.07 2.71 26.10
CA ALA A 56 3.01 1.79 27.22
C ALA A 56 4.40 1.69 27.89
N PRO A 57 4.48 1.54 29.21
CA PRO A 57 5.77 1.42 29.93
C PRO A 57 6.45 0.06 29.73
N SER A 58 6.04 -0.70 28.73
CA SER A 58 6.54 -2.05 28.49
C SER A 58 7.90 -2.05 27.80
N GLN A 59 8.86 -2.73 28.43
CA GLN A 59 10.09 -3.16 27.75
C GLN A 59 9.97 -4.66 27.43
N PRO A 60 10.48 -5.11 26.28
CA PRO A 60 10.47 -6.53 25.97
C PRO A 60 11.34 -7.30 26.95
N ALA A 61 10.86 -8.43 27.45
CA ALA A 61 11.62 -9.32 28.30
C ALA A 61 12.65 -10.18 27.52
N ALA A 62 12.64 -10.11 26.19
CA ALA A 62 13.43 -10.97 25.30
C ALA A 62 14.50 -10.18 24.52
N THR A 63 15.55 -10.89 24.10
CA THR A 63 16.56 -10.38 23.18
C THR A 63 15.89 -9.98 21.84
N PRO A 64 16.22 -8.82 21.26
CA PRO A 64 15.68 -8.40 19.98
C PRO A 64 15.87 -9.47 18.89
N PRO A 65 14.81 -9.87 18.17
CA PRO A 65 14.99 -10.66 16.96
C PRO A 65 15.83 -9.90 15.94
N VAL A 66 16.63 -10.62 15.16
CA VAL A 66 17.53 -9.99 14.17
C VAL A 66 16.74 -9.14 13.19
N GLY A 67 17.17 -7.90 12.98
CA GLY A 67 16.57 -6.97 12.04
C GLY A 67 15.23 -6.36 12.50
N MET A 68 14.82 -6.60 13.75
CA MET A 68 13.58 -6.05 14.30
C MET A 68 13.86 -5.00 15.38
N VAL A 69 12.94 -4.05 15.50
CA VAL A 69 12.93 -3.04 16.56
C VAL A 69 11.72 -3.21 17.45
N TRP A 70 11.84 -2.83 18.71
CA TRP A 70 10.74 -2.85 19.66
C TRP A 70 9.85 -1.62 19.48
N VAL A 71 8.56 -1.86 19.26
CA VAL A 71 7.52 -0.84 19.29
C VAL A 71 6.78 -1.02 20.62
N PRO A 72 6.83 -0.01 21.52
CA PRO A 72 6.39 -0.20 22.92
C PRO A 72 4.88 -0.43 23.10
N GLY A 73 4.11 -0.25 22.01
CA GLY A 73 2.66 -0.18 22.10
C GLY A 73 2.21 1.08 22.84
N GLY A 74 0.92 1.15 23.16
CA GLY A 74 0.36 2.30 23.84
C GLY A 74 -0.94 2.78 23.23
N GLU A 75 -1.37 3.98 23.61
CA GLU A 75 -2.60 4.58 23.10
C GLU A 75 -2.29 5.80 22.23
N PHE A 76 -2.95 5.91 21.09
CA PHE A 76 -2.72 7.00 20.12
C PHE A 76 -4.00 7.39 19.38
N SER A 77 -3.94 8.49 18.66
CA SER A 77 -4.99 8.87 17.72
C SER A 77 -4.65 8.35 16.33
N MET A 78 -5.48 7.44 15.82
CA MET A 78 -5.39 6.83 14.51
C MET A 78 -6.22 7.59 13.49
N GLY A 79 -5.71 7.71 12.26
CA GLY A 79 -6.40 8.36 11.16
C GLY A 79 -5.72 9.63 10.67
N CYS A 80 -6.37 10.33 9.74
CA CYS A 80 -5.82 11.49 9.06
C CYS A 80 -6.86 12.61 8.97
N ALA A 81 -6.45 13.85 9.18
CA ALA A 81 -7.24 15.01 8.79
C ALA A 81 -7.36 15.09 7.25
N ASP A 82 -8.27 15.91 6.75
CA ASP A 82 -8.38 16.13 5.30
C ASP A 82 -7.06 16.71 4.77
N PRO A 83 -6.34 16.01 3.89
CA PRO A 83 -5.00 16.44 3.48
C PRO A 83 -5.01 17.58 2.47
N ARG A 84 -6.17 17.91 1.87
CA ARG A 84 -6.27 18.92 0.81
C ARG A 84 -5.90 20.34 1.24
N GLY A 85 -5.82 20.60 2.53
CA GLY A 85 -5.46 21.92 3.08
C GLY A 85 -3.99 22.06 3.46
N ILE A 86 -3.18 21.01 3.30
CA ILE A 86 -1.76 21.03 3.68
C ILE A 86 -0.84 21.00 2.46
N PRO A 87 0.34 21.62 2.53
CA PRO A 87 1.33 21.50 1.47
C PRO A 87 1.66 20.05 1.16
N PHE A 88 1.69 19.68 -0.12
CA PHE A 88 1.92 18.30 -0.60
C PHE A 88 0.86 17.28 -0.15
N GLY A 89 -0.29 17.74 0.35
CA GLY A 89 -1.40 16.87 0.78
C GLY A 89 -2.22 16.31 -0.38
N GLY A 90 -2.08 16.89 -1.57
CA GLY A 90 -2.79 16.45 -2.77
C GLY A 90 -4.27 16.85 -2.79
N ASN A 91 -5.02 16.21 -3.70
CA ASN A 91 -6.43 16.55 -3.97
C ASN A 91 -7.43 15.48 -3.54
N ASP A 92 -6.97 14.35 -3.00
CA ASP A 92 -7.83 13.27 -2.52
C ASP A 92 -8.27 13.56 -1.06
N PRO A 93 -9.59 13.64 -0.79
CA PRO A 93 -10.08 13.92 0.56
C PRO A 93 -9.84 12.77 1.56
N MET A 94 -9.58 11.55 1.09
CA MET A 94 -9.32 10.35 1.91
C MET A 94 -10.30 10.17 3.08
N PRO A 95 -11.62 10.08 2.81
CA PRO A 95 -12.64 10.03 3.86
C PRO A 95 -12.60 8.74 4.68
N ASP A 96 -12.04 7.67 4.12
CA ASP A 96 -11.85 6.35 4.74
C ASP A 96 -10.80 6.36 5.87
N ALA A 97 -10.02 7.44 5.99
CA ALA A 97 -9.07 7.66 7.08
C ALA A 97 -9.70 8.47 8.25
N ARG A 98 -11.01 8.57 8.32
CA ARG A 98 -11.76 9.32 9.34
C ARG A 98 -12.96 8.53 9.86
N PRO A 99 -13.43 8.85 11.10
CA PRO A 99 -12.92 9.87 12.02
C PRO A 99 -11.55 9.53 12.60
N ILE A 100 -10.81 10.56 13.03
CA ILE A 100 -9.67 10.35 13.90
C ILE A 100 -10.22 9.80 15.22
N HIS A 101 -9.70 8.68 15.69
CA HIS A 101 -10.23 7.96 16.85
C HIS A 101 -9.11 7.42 17.73
N ARG A 102 -9.45 7.02 18.94
CA ARG A 102 -8.46 6.49 19.89
C ARG A 102 -8.29 5.00 19.71
N VAL A 103 -7.03 4.57 19.65
CA VAL A 103 -6.65 3.15 19.53
C VAL A 103 -5.56 2.84 20.53
N ARG A 104 -5.62 1.65 21.13
CA ARG A 104 -4.58 1.08 21.96
C ARG A 104 -4.04 -0.18 21.29
N VAL A 105 -2.72 -0.29 21.21
CA VAL A 105 -2.02 -1.48 20.71
C VAL A 105 -1.06 -2.01 21.77
N ALA A 106 -0.96 -3.32 21.88
CA ALA A 106 0.06 -3.96 22.69
C ALA A 106 1.45 -3.72 22.10
N GLY A 107 2.53 -3.94 22.87
CA GLY A 107 3.90 -3.86 22.36
C GLY A 107 4.25 -5.07 21.48
N PHE A 108 5.08 -4.86 20.46
CA PHE A 108 5.47 -5.88 19.49
C PHE A 108 6.85 -5.57 18.88
N TRP A 109 7.47 -6.59 18.31
CA TRP A 109 8.63 -6.43 17.45
C TRP A 109 8.17 -6.16 16.00
N MET A 110 8.83 -5.24 15.30
CA MET A 110 8.57 -4.97 13.88
C MET A 110 9.88 -4.98 13.10
N ASP A 111 9.88 -5.53 11.89
CA ASP A 111 11.02 -5.43 10.98
C ASP A 111 11.39 -3.96 10.78
N ALA A 112 12.67 -3.63 10.95
CA ALA A 112 13.15 -2.25 10.86
C ALA A 112 12.93 -1.65 9.46
N THR A 113 12.85 -2.49 8.45
CA THR A 113 12.65 -2.16 7.03
C THR A 113 11.60 -3.08 6.42
N GLU A 114 11.23 -2.84 5.17
CA GLU A 114 10.50 -3.82 4.37
C GLU A 114 11.33 -5.10 4.18
N VAL A 115 10.67 -6.22 3.88
CA VAL A 115 11.33 -7.48 3.51
C VAL A 115 12.05 -7.31 2.19
N THR A 116 13.35 -7.66 2.16
CA THR A 116 14.20 -7.50 0.98
C THR A 116 14.10 -8.68 0.00
N ASN A 117 14.60 -8.48 -1.23
CA ASN A 117 14.70 -9.54 -2.22
C ASN A 117 15.57 -10.71 -1.72
N ASP A 118 16.69 -10.44 -1.04
CA ASP A 118 17.56 -11.50 -0.49
C ASP A 118 16.85 -12.32 0.59
N GLN A 119 16.09 -11.67 1.47
CA GLN A 119 15.30 -12.35 2.49
C GLN A 119 14.19 -13.20 1.88
N PHE A 120 13.51 -12.68 0.87
CA PHE A 120 12.45 -13.41 0.17
C PHE A 120 13.02 -14.56 -0.66
N ALA A 121 14.19 -14.38 -1.27
CA ALA A 121 14.92 -15.45 -1.97
C ALA A 121 15.29 -16.60 -1.05
N ALA A 122 15.71 -16.31 0.19
CA ALA A 122 15.99 -17.34 1.21
C ALA A 122 14.72 -18.15 1.56
N PHE A 123 13.58 -17.49 1.72
CA PHE A 123 12.28 -18.15 1.91
C PHE A 123 11.94 -19.10 0.74
N VAL A 124 12.03 -18.59 -0.49
CA VAL A 124 11.72 -19.41 -1.66
C VAL A 124 12.69 -20.57 -1.82
N ALA A 125 13.98 -20.35 -1.57
CA ALA A 125 14.98 -21.43 -1.62
C ALA A 125 14.71 -22.53 -0.59
N ALA A 126 14.25 -22.15 0.62
CA ALA A 126 13.96 -23.09 1.70
C ALA A 126 12.65 -23.88 1.50
N THR A 127 11.68 -23.31 0.77
CA THR A 127 10.32 -23.87 0.72
C THR A 127 9.86 -24.31 -0.67
N GLY A 128 10.53 -23.87 -1.72
CA GLY A 128 10.06 -24.04 -3.10
C GLY A 128 8.79 -23.23 -3.41
N TYR A 129 8.50 -22.18 -2.62
CA TYR A 129 7.27 -21.40 -2.79
C TYR A 129 7.19 -20.76 -4.18
N VAL A 130 6.01 -20.82 -4.78
CA VAL A 130 5.69 -20.20 -6.07
C VAL A 130 4.67 -19.11 -5.82
N THR A 131 5.02 -17.86 -6.15
CA THR A 131 4.16 -16.69 -5.89
C THR A 131 2.94 -16.64 -6.82
N VAL A 132 1.95 -15.80 -6.46
CA VAL A 132 0.77 -15.57 -7.30
C VAL A 132 1.18 -15.11 -8.70
N ALA A 133 2.14 -14.22 -8.84
CA ALA A 133 2.64 -13.71 -10.10
C ALA A 133 3.32 -14.80 -10.98
N GLU A 134 3.81 -15.87 -10.37
CA GLU A 134 4.48 -16.99 -11.07
C GLU A 134 3.48 -18.09 -11.48
N ARG A 135 2.21 -18.00 -11.09
CA ARG A 135 1.15 -18.96 -11.44
C ARG A 135 0.23 -18.40 -12.52
N PRO A 136 -0.16 -19.17 -13.54
CA PRO A 136 -1.21 -18.74 -14.46
C PRO A 136 -2.51 -18.46 -13.70
N PRO A 137 -3.24 -17.37 -14.04
CA PRO A 137 -4.57 -17.12 -13.50
C PRO A 137 -5.52 -18.30 -13.78
N ARG A 138 -6.40 -18.60 -12.83
CA ARG A 138 -7.35 -19.71 -13.00
C ARG A 138 -8.51 -19.30 -13.91
N PRO A 139 -8.94 -20.15 -14.85
CA PRO A 139 -10.04 -19.82 -15.76
C PRO A 139 -11.36 -19.44 -15.04
N GLU A 140 -11.61 -20.05 -13.87
CA GLU A 140 -12.80 -19.76 -13.07
C GLU A 140 -12.81 -18.35 -12.48
N ASP A 141 -11.63 -17.74 -12.24
CA ASP A 141 -11.52 -16.38 -11.74
C ASP A 141 -11.71 -15.33 -12.86
N PHE A 142 -11.63 -15.78 -14.13
CA PHE A 142 -11.73 -14.93 -15.31
C PHE A 142 -12.68 -15.49 -16.37
N PRO A 143 -13.99 -15.58 -16.07
CA PRO A 143 -14.98 -16.16 -16.99
C PRO A 143 -15.00 -15.42 -18.33
N GLY A 144 -14.80 -16.17 -19.43
CA GLY A 144 -14.79 -15.62 -20.79
C GLY A 144 -13.46 -15.08 -21.27
N ALA A 145 -12.40 -15.09 -20.45
CA ALA A 145 -11.05 -14.79 -20.93
C ALA A 145 -10.53 -15.97 -21.78
N PRO A 146 -9.96 -15.68 -22.97
CA PRO A 146 -9.29 -16.71 -23.77
C PRO A 146 -8.14 -17.39 -22.99
N ALA A 147 -8.02 -18.70 -23.04
CA ALA A 147 -7.02 -19.45 -22.28
C ALA A 147 -5.59 -19.01 -22.55
N GLU A 148 -5.30 -18.62 -23.79
CA GLU A 148 -3.99 -18.08 -24.21
C GLU A 148 -3.62 -16.74 -23.53
N ASN A 149 -4.59 -16.07 -22.91
CA ASN A 149 -4.39 -14.84 -22.18
C ASN A 149 -4.17 -15.05 -20.68
N LEU A 150 -4.45 -16.25 -20.17
CA LEU A 150 -4.24 -16.60 -18.77
C LEU A 150 -2.78 -17.03 -18.54
N VAL A 151 -1.87 -16.10 -18.67
CA VAL A 151 -0.43 -16.32 -18.54
C VAL A 151 0.07 -15.72 -17.24
N ALA A 152 0.94 -16.43 -16.53
CA ALA A 152 1.58 -15.91 -15.31
C ALA A 152 2.27 -14.57 -15.57
N GLY A 153 2.13 -13.64 -14.66
CA GLY A 153 2.67 -12.29 -14.78
C GLY A 153 2.13 -11.36 -13.69
N SER A 154 2.48 -10.11 -13.80
CA SER A 154 2.11 -9.09 -12.81
C SER A 154 1.96 -7.71 -13.45
N ILE A 155 1.41 -6.77 -12.69
CA ILE A 155 1.21 -5.39 -13.14
C ILE A 155 2.50 -4.60 -12.92
N VAL A 156 2.96 -3.92 -13.96
CA VAL A 156 4.17 -3.10 -13.97
C VAL A 156 3.80 -1.65 -14.29
N PHE A 157 4.31 -0.72 -13.50
CA PHE A 157 4.27 0.68 -13.86
C PHE A 157 5.17 0.93 -15.08
N THR A 158 4.57 1.51 -16.11
CA THR A 158 5.25 1.83 -17.37
C THR A 158 4.99 3.29 -17.70
N PRO A 159 5.96 4.19 -17.51
CA PRO A 159 5.80 5.60 -17.82
C PRO A 159 5.34 5.79 -19.27
N PRO A 160 4.29 6.58 -19.53
CA PRO A 160 3.86 6.88 -20.89
C PRO A 160 4.88 7.80 -21.60
N ALA A 161 5.09 7.57 -22.90
CA ALA A 161 5.99 8.38 -23.70
C ALA A 161 5.49 9.82 -23.91
N GLU A 162 4.17 10.01 -23.90
CA GLU A 162 3.52 11.30 -24.07
C GLU A 162 2.76 11.70 -22.80
N PRO A 163 2.60 13.00 -22.52
CA PRO A 163 1.80 13.45 -21.38
C PRO A 163 0.36 12.92 -21.43
N VAL A 164 -0.11 12.37 -20.33
CA VAL A 164 -1.46 11.82 -20.20
C VAL A 164 -2.21 12.50 -19.06
N PRO A 165 -3.54 12.68 -19.17
CA PRO A 165 -4.33 13.19 -18.06
C PRO A 165 -4.34 12.17 -16.91
N LEU A 166 -4.21 12.65 -15.67
CA LEU A 166 -4.27 11.80 -14.47
C LEU A 166 -5.69 11.28 -14.19
N ARG A 167 -6.69 11.97 -14.71
CA ARG A 167 -8.10 11.61 -14.58
C ARG A 167 -8.78 11.80 -15.92
N ASP A 168 -9.72 10.94 -16.24
CA ASP A 168 -10.59 11.06 -17.41
C ASP A 168 -12.04 10.70 -17.01
N PRO A 169 -13.02 11.03 -17.86
CA PRO A 169 -14.43 10.76 -17.57
C PRO A 169 -14.77 9.27 -17.41
N THR A 170 -13.91 8.38 -17.91
CA THR A 170 -14.12 6.92 -17.82
C THR A 170 -13.59 6.34 -16.52
N GLY A 171 -12.75 7.07 -15.77
CA GLY A 171 -12.02 6.57 -14.60
C GLY A 171 -10.87 5.64 -14.93
N MET A 172 -10.57 5.45 -16.23
CA MET A 172 -9.57 4.46 -16.71
C MET A 172 -8.23 5.09 -17.09
N ALA A 173 -8.00 6.38 -16.78
CA ALA A 173 -6.75 7.06 -17.10
C ALA A 173 -5.51 6.30 -16.62
N HIS A 174 -5.61 5.63 -15.46
CA HIS A 174 -4.53 4.85 -14.86
C HIS A 174 -4.04 3.69 -15.75
N LEU A 175 -4.85 3.14 -16.65
CA LEU A 175 -4.45 2.10 -17.59
C LEU A 175 -3.40 2.58 -18.60
N ARG A 176 -3.13 3.87 -18.67
CA ARG A 176 -2.11 4.44 -19.56
C ARG A 176 -0.69 4.29 -19.04
N TRP A 177 -0.54 3.99 -17.75
CA TRP A 177 0.77 3.78 -17.10
C TRP A 177 0.86 2.48 -16.30
N TRP A 178 -0.18 1.65 -16.35
CA TRP A 178 -0.15 0.31 -15.81
C TRP A 178 -0.28 -0.72 -16.93
N ALA A 179 0.62 -1.68 -16.96
CA ALA A 179 0.59 -2.77 -17.93
C ALA A 179 0.69 -4.12 -17.23
N TYR A 180 -0.16 -5.08 -17.60
CA TYR A 180 0.08 -6.47 -17.25
C TYR A 180 1.23 -7.00 -18.10
N VAL A 181 2.30 -7.45 -17.46
CA VAL A 181 3.51 -7.94 -18.13
C VAL A 181 3.66 -9.44 -17.86
N PRO A 182 3.47 -10.30 -18.89
CA PRO A 182 3.72 -11.73 -18.77
C PRO A 182 5.15 -12.01 -18.30
N GLY A 183 5.28 -12.88 -17.31
CA GLY A 183 6.56 -13.25 -16.71
C GLY A 183 7.15 -12.24 -15.74
N ALA A 184 6.51 -11.07 -15.53
CA ALA A 184 6.88 -10.18 -14.43
C ALA A 184 6.53 -10.85 -13.09
N CYS A 185 7.48 -10.87 -12.17
CA CYS A 185 7.34 -11.44 -10.83
C CYS A 185 8.45 -10.88 -9.94
N TRP A 186 8.50 -11.28 -8.69
CA TRP A 186 9.52 -10.81 -7.75
C TRP A 186 10.98 -11.01 -8.25
N ARG A 187 11.27 -12.06 -9.02
CA ARG A 187 12.60 -12.32 -9.62
C ARG A 187 12.87 -11.49 -10.88
N ARG A 188 11.82 -10.97 -11.50
CA ARG A 188 11.83 -10.26 -12.78
C ARG A 188 10.94 -9.03 -12.71
N PRO A 189 11.36 -7.99 -11.98
CA PRO A 189 10.46 -6.90 -11.56
C PRO A 189 9.98 -6.00 -12.69
N THR A 190 10.59 -6.02 -13.85
CA THR A 190 10.13 -5.28 -15.03
C THR A 190 9.74 -6.20 -16.21
N GLY A 191 9.73 -7.52 -15.99
CA GLY A 191 9.37 -8.52 -16.99
C GLY A 191 10.49 -9.53 -17.30
N PRO A 192 10.29 -10.42 -18.28
CA PRO A 192 11.16 -11.58 -18.54
C PRO A 192 12.65 -11.26 -18.74
N ASP A 193 12.95 -10.08 -19.26
CA ASP A 193 14.31 -9.62 -19.58
C ASP A 193 15.00 -8.91 -18.39
N SER A 194 14.39 -8.92 -17.21
CA SER A 194 14.95 -8.33 -15.99
C SER A 194 15.34 -9.39 -14.96
N ASP A 195 16.21 -9.03 -14.04
CA ASP A 195 16.67 -9.86 -12.94
C ASP A 195 16.83 -9.05 -11.64
N LEU A 196 17.39 -9.66 -10.61
CA LEU A 196 17.64 -9.04 -9.29
C LEU A 196 19.11 -8.64 -9.09
N GLN A 197 19.92 -8.58 -10.14
CA GLN A 197 21.33 -8.21 -10.00
C GLN A 197 21.47 -6.80 -9.41
N GLY A 198 22.12 -6.69 -8.24
CA GLY A 198 22.28 -5.42 -7.52
C GLY A 198 21.02 -4.94 -6.78
N LEU A 199 19.96 -5.75 -6.70
CA LEU A 199 18.70 -5.43 -6.03
C LEU A 199 18.45 -6.29 -4.78
N GLY A 200 19.46 -6.97 -4.23
CA GLY A 200 19.30 -7.85 -3.09
C GLY A 200 18.76 -7.16 -1.84
N ASP A 201 19.19 -5.93 -1.60
CA ASP A 201 18.77 -5.07 -0.48
C ASP A 201 17.59 -4.14 -0.82
N ALA A 202 17.01 -4.22 -2.01
CA ALA A 202 15.77 -3.54 -2.34
C ALA A 202 14.56 -4.34 -1.78
N PRO A 203 13.42 -3.67 -1.46
CA PRO A 203 12.23 -4.37 -1.03
C PRO A 203 11.73 -5.34 -2.09
N VAL A 204 11.28 -6.52 -1.66
CA VAL A 204 10.61 -7.45 -2.57
C VAL A 204 9.29 -6.85 -3.04
N VAL A 205 9.05 -6.94 -4.34
CA VAL A 205 7.81 -6.47 -4.98
C VAL A 205 7.14 -7.60 -5.78
N HIS A 206 6.00 -7.34 -6.38
CA HIS A 206 5.19 -8.37 -7.06
C HIS A 206 4.76 -9.51 -6.12
N VAL A 207 4.51 -9.16 -4.87
CA VAL A 207 3.98 -10.07 -3.86
C VAL A 207 2.51 -9.76 -3.59
N ALA A 208 1.64 -10.74 -3.80
CA ALA A 208 0.25 -10.69 -3.40
C ALA A 208 0.12 -10.87 -1.88
N PHE A 209 -1.07 -10.64 -1.33
CA PHE A 209 -1.29 -10.78 0.12
C PHE A 209 -0.93 -12.18 0.64
N GLU A 210 -1.29 -13.24 -0.11
CA GLU A 210 -0.97 -14.61 0.32
C GLU A 210 0.52 -14.91 0.32
N ASP A 211 1.29 -14.31 -0.60
CA ASP A 211 2.74 -14.47 -0.68
C ASP A 211 3.42 -13.85 0.55
N ALA A 212 3.03 -12.62 0.88
CA ALA A 212 3.48 -11.91 2.07
C ALA A 212 3.13 -12.67 3.37
N ALA A 213 1.90 -13.20 3.46
CA ALA A 213 1.46 -13.99 4.60
C ALA A 213 2.18 -15.35 4.69
N ALA A 214 2.53 -15.96 3.56
CA ALA A 214 3.30 -17.22 3.52
C ALA A 214 4.74 -17.00 4.01
N TYR A 215 5.40 -15.93 3.54
CA TYR A 215 6.72 -15.54 4.05
C TYR A 215 6.67 -15.28 5.56
N ALA A 216 5.71 -14.48 6.02
CA ALA A 216 5.61 -14.14 7.44
C ALA A 216 5.47 -15.39 8.32
N ARG A 217 4.62 -16.35 7.94
CA ARG A 217 4.48 -17.64 8.66
C ARG A 217 5.77 -18.45 8.67
N TRP A 218 6.47 -18.55 7.53
CA TRP A 218 7.75 -19.26 7.45
C TRP A 218 8.80 -18.64 8.36
N ALA A 219 8.84 -17.31 8.44
CA ALA A 219 9.76 -16.57 9.31
C ALA A 219 9.39 -16.60 10.81
N GLY A 220 8.30 -17.29 11.20
CA GLY A 220 7.79 -17.27 12.57
C GLY A 220 7.21 -15.92 12.98
N LYS A 221 6.73 -15.13 12.01
CA LYS A 221 6.20 -13.78 12.13
C LYS A 221 4.76 -13.71 11.59
N ARG A 222 4.19 -12.53 11.59
CA ARG A 222 2.90 -12.22 10.96
C ARG A 222 2.94 -10.85 10.28
N LEU A 223 1.97 -10.55 9.44
CA LEU A 223 1.76 -9.20 8.95
C LEU A 223 1.23 -8.31 10.10
N PRO A 224 1.57 -7.01 10.12
CA PRO A 224 1.01 -6.07 11.09
C PRO A 224 -0.49 -5.88 10.87
N THR A 225 -1.24 -5.60 11.94
CA THR A 225 -2.54 -4.97 11.78
C THR A 225 -2.36 -3.53 11.29
N GLU A 226 -3.41 -2.95 10.71
CA GLU A 226 -3.38 -1.55 10.28
C GLU A 226 -3.06 -0.61 11.44
N ALA A 227 -3.60 -0.88 12.61
CA ALA A 227 -3.36 -0.09 13.82
C ALA A 227 -1.91 -0.21 14.33
N GLU A 228 -1.34 -1.40 14.33
CA GLU A 228 0.07 -1.62 14.66
C GLU A 228 0.98 -0.88 13.69
N TRP A 229 0.68 -0.98 12.39
CA TRP A 229 1.45 -0.30 11.36
C TRP A 229 1.44 1.22 11.55
N GLU A 230 0.25 1.83 11.77
CA GLU A 230 0.16 3.28 11.94
C GLU A 230 0.80 3.76 13.25
N PHE A 231 0.60 3.03 14.36
CA PHE A 231 1.26 3.34 15.63
C PHE A 231 2.79 3.35 15.46
N ALA A 232 3.31 2.32 14.80
CA ALA A 232 4.74 2.18 14.51
C ALA A 232 5.24 3.32 13.59
N ALA A 233 4.50 3.63 12.52
CA ALA A 233 4.85 4.68 11.57
C ALA A 233 4.90 6.07 12.21
N ARG A 234 4.02 6.35 13.17
CA ARG A 234 4.04 7.63 13.90
C ARG A 234 5.28 7.83 14.76
N GLY A 235 6.02 6.79 15.11
CA GLY A 235 7.28 6.91 15.83
C GLY A 235 7.20 7.67 17.15
N GLY A 236 6.03 7.63 17.84
CA GLY A 236 5.75 8.36 19.06
C GLY A 236 5.19 9.78 18.86
N LEU A 237 5.13 10.30 17.64
CA LEU A 237 4.57 11.60 17.33
C LEU A 237 3.03 11.58 17.39
N SER A 238 2.43 12.66 17.91
CA SER A 238 0.98 12.84 17.98
C SER A 238 0.51 13.77 16.87
N GLY A 239 -0.34 13.25 15.96
CA GLY A 239 -0.97 14.05 14.92
C GLY A 239 -0.07 14.62 13.84
N ALA A 240 1.20 14.26 13.83
CA ALA A 240 2.13 14.70 12.80
C ALA A 240 1.70 14.19 11.41
N VAL A 241 1.98 14.98 10.38
CA VAL A 241 1.59 14.69 8.99
C VAL A 241 2.42 13.51 8.44
N TYR A 242 3.72 13.48 8.74
CA TYR A 242 4.65 12.47 8.25
C TYR A 242 5.29 11.71 9.41
N PRO A 243 5.90 10.54 9.16
CA PRO A 243 6.64 9.78 10.18
C PRO A 243 7.77 10.56 10.88
N TRP A 244 8.23 11.65 10.27
CA TRP A 244 9.31 12.51 10.77
C TRP A 244 8.85 13.90 11.27
N GLY A 245 7.54 14.19 11.28
CA GLY A 245 6.96 15.48 11.71
C GLY A 245 6.12 16.16 10.65
N ASP A 246 5.97 17.49 10.73
CA ASP A 246 5.02 18.21 9.87
C ASP A 246 5.67 18.81 8.61
N ALA A 247 6.98 19.02 8.62
CA ALA A 247 7.68 19.55 7.47
C ALA A 247 7.92 18.49 6.40
N PHE A 248 7.41 18.69 5.18
CA PHE A 248 7.58 17.74 4.07
C PHE A 248 9.05 17.44 3.78
N ARG A 249 9.90 18.46 3.75
CA ARG A 249 11.36 18.37 3.55
C ARG A 249 12.08 19.21 4.61
N PRO A 250 12.28 18.67 5.81
CA PRO A 250 13.00 19.42 6.85
C PRO A 250 14.43 19.74 6.40
N GLY A 251 14.78 21.03 6.46
CA GLY A 251 16.09 21.51 5.97
C GLY A 251 16.36 21.27 4.49
N GLY A 252 15.31 21.07 3.67
CA GLY A 252 15.43 20.77 2.24
C GLY A 252 15.73 19.29 1.92
N ARG A 253 15.86 18.42 2.92
CA ARG A 253 16.21 17.02 2.79
C ARG A 253 14.99 16.17 2.42
N TRP A 254 15.17 15.26 1.47
CA TRP A 254 14.19 14.19 1.21
C TRP A 254 14.23 13.18 2.35
N MET A 255 13.04 12.82 2.84
CA MET A 255 12.87 11.93 3.98
C MET A 255 12.25 10.58 3.59
N ALA A 256 11.84 10.44 2.33
CA ALA A 256 11.23 9.23 1.80
C ALA A 256 11.48 9.14 0.29
N ASN A 257 11.47 7.93 -0.25
CA ASN A 257 11.47 7.67 -1.69
C ASN A 257 10.04 7.82 -2.22
N ILE A 258 9.78 8.91 -2.92
CA ILE A 258 8.48 9.23 -3.54
C ILE A 258 8.70 9.84 -4.91
N TRP A 259 7.66 10.00 -5.71
CA TRP A 259 7.77 10.58 -7.05
C TRP A 259 8.10 12.08 -7.01
N GLN A 260 9.08 12.48 -7.81
CA GLN A 260 9.44 13.88 -8.01
C GLN A 260 9.38 14.23 -9.50
N GLY A 261 8.76 15.38 -9.79
CA GLY A 261 8.54 15.81 -11.16
C GLY A 261 7.09 15.60 -11.59
N ARG A 262 6.86 15.46 -12.88
CA ARG A 262 5.52 15.39 -13.45
C ARG A 262 5.03 13.95 -13.59
N PHE A 263 4.15 13.53 -12.69
CA PHE A 263 3.55 12.19 -12.75
C PHE A 263 2.61 12.05 -13.96
N PRO A 264 2.58 10.90 -14.66
CA PRO A 264 3.41 9.68 -14.52
C PRO A 264 4.59 9.64 -15.51
N GLY A 265 4.86 10.71 -16.24
CA GLY A 265 5.78 10.69 -17.38
C GLY A 265 7.24 11.07 -17.02
N GLU A 266 7.44 11.86 -15.99
CA GLU A 266 8.76 12.37 -15.65
C GLU A 266 9.03 12.23 -14.14
N ASN A 267 10.00 11.38 -13.80
CA ASN A 267 10.58 11.34 -12.46
C ASN A 267 11.99 11.95 -12.50
N THR A 268 12.18 13.04 -11.79
CA THR A 268 13.46 13.75 -11.74
C THR A 268 14.47 13.10 -10.81
N ALA A 269 14.07 12.11 -10.02
CA ALA A 269 14.91 11.34 -9.09
C ALA A 269 15.78 12.21 -8.18
N VAL A 270 15.29 13.35 -7.71
CA VAL A 270 16.05 14.28 -6.85
C VAL A 270 16.29 13.67 -5.46
N ASP A 271 15.52 12.68 -5.05
CA ASP A 271 15.75 11.87 -3.86
C ASP A 271 16.83 10.78 -4.05
N GLY A 272 17.29 10.58 -5.29
CA GLY A 272 18.32 9.62 -5.68
C GLY A 272 17.81 8.36 -6.38
N PHE A 273 16.48 8.17 -6.53
CA PHE A 273 15.92 6.91 -7.03
C PHE A 273 14.79 7.13 -8.04
N VAL A 274 14.76 6.31 -9.09
CA VAL A 274 13.67 6.28 -10.08
C VAL A 274 12.58 5.26 -9.69
N GLY A 275 12.99 4.15 -9.10
CA GLY A 275 12.13 3.05 -8.63
C GLY A 275 12.28 2.84 -7.13
N ALA A 276 12.01 1.62 -6.66
CA ALA A 276 12.24 1.27 -5.26
C ALA A 276 13.73 1.45 -4.90
N ALA A 277 13.99 2.11 -3.77
CA ALA A 277 15.31 2.27 -3.21
C ALA A 277 15.71 1.03 -2.39
N PRO A 278 17.00 0.74 -2.22
CA PRO A 278 17.46 -0.16 -1.18
C PRO A 278 16.89 0.26 0.18
N VAL A 279 16.48 -0.70 1.01
CA VAL A 279 15.85 -0.41 2.30
C VAL A 279 16.78 0.38 3.23
N GLY A 280 16.22 1.23 4.09
CA GLY A 280 16.99 1.98 5.08
C GLY A 280 17.80 3.16 4.52
N ARG A 281 17.55 3.60 3.28
CA ARG A 281 18.26 4.75 2.69
C ARG A 281 17.81 6.08 3.25
N PHE A 282 16.61 6.15 3.76
CA PHE A 282 16.06 7.35 4.39
C PHE A 282 16.13 7.24 5.93
N PRO A 283 16.12 8.37 6.65
CA PRO A 283 16.22 8.36 8.10
C PRO A 283 15.09 7.57 8.76
N PRO A 284 15.36 6.85 9.86
CA PRO A 284 14.33 6.18 10.62
C PRO A 284 13.44 7.18 11.38
N ASN A 285 12.24 6.72 11.73
CA ASN A 285 11.37 7.44 12.65
C ASN A 285 11.81 7.29 14.12
N GLY A 286 11.03 7.83 15.07
CA GLY A 286 11.36 7.82 16.50
C GLY A 286 11.44 6.43 17.15
N TYR A 287 10.95 5.38 16.50
CA TYR A 287 11.09 3.98 16.95
C TYR A 287 12.21 3.21 16.22
N GLY A 288 12.94 3.85 15.32
CA GLY A 288 14.02 3.20 14.55
C GLY A 288 13.53 2.46 13.31
N LEU A 289 12.32 2.75 12.83
CA LEU A 289 11.74 2.15 11.62
C LEU A 289 12.03 3.02 10.40
N HIS A 290 12.54 2.41 9.35
CA HIS A 290 12.81 3.05 8.07
C HIS A 290 11.64 2.87 7.09
N ASP A 291 11.57 3.75 6.11
CA ASP A 291 10.71 3.66 4.93
C ASP A 291 9.20 3.51 5.25
N MET A 292 8.76 4.03 6.43
CA MET A 292 7.34 4.07 6.81
C MET A 292 6.52 5.07 5.98
N ALA A 293 7.11 5.68 4.97
CA ALA A 293 6.48 6.53 3.96
C ALA A 293 7.25 6.40 2.65
N GLY A 294 6.56 6.20 1.54
CA GLY A 294 7.18 6.00 0.22
C GLY A 294 7.73 4.59 0.05
N ASN A 295 8.73 4.44 -0.79
CA ASN A 295 9.40 3.22 -1.23
C ASN A 295 8.41 2.20 -1.82
N VAL A 296 7.85 1.28 -1.04
CA VAL A 296 6.79 0.39 -1.52
C VAL A 296 5.58 0.40 -0.58
N TRP A 297 4.38 0.17 -1.12
CA TRP A 297 3.20 -0.12 -0.31
C TRP A 297 3.41 -1.36 0.52
N GLU A 298 2.85 -1.36 1.72
CA GLU A 298 2.99 -2.48 2.65
C GLU A 298 1.63 -3.10 2.99
N TRP A 299 1.53 -4.42 2.83
CA TRP A 299 0.37 -5.20 3.22
C TRP A 299 0.17 -5.19 4.74
N CYS A 300 -1.07 -4.88 5.16
CA CYS A 300 -1.55 -5.11 6.51
C CYS A 300 -2.50 -6.31 6.56
N ALA A 301 -2.64 -6.91 7.75
CA ALA A 301 -3.49 -8.10 7.95
C ALA A 301 -4.99 -7.83 7.81
N ASP A 302 -5.41 -6.57 7.92
CA ASP A 302 -6.82 -6.17 8.01
C ASP A 302 -7.52 -6.23 6.67
N TRP A 303 -8.76 -6.69 6.66
CA TRP A 303 -9.66 -6.45 5.54
C TRP A 303 -9.95 -4.96 5.39
N TYR A 304 -10.09 -4.50 4.15
CA TYR A 304 -10.43 -3.12 3.89
C TYR A 304 -11.94 -2.89 3.88
N ARG A 305 -12.38 -1.91 4.66
CA ARG A 305 -13.70 -1.27 4.55
C ARG A 305 -13.54 0.24 4.77
N PRO A 306 -14.25 1.10 4.02
CA PRO A 306 -14.15 2.56 4.20
C PRO A 306 -14.77 3.06 5.50
N ASP A 307 -15.63 2.28 6.14
CA ASP A 307 -16.37 2.60 7.36
C ASP A 307 -15.75 2.02 8.65
N THR A 308 -14.58 1.36 8.55
CA THR A 308 -13.91 0.73 9.70
C THR A 308 -13.71 1.70 10.86
N TYR A 309 -13.18 2.89 10.60
CA TYR A 309 -12.88 3.88 11.63
C TYR A 309 -14.12 4.44 12.32
N LEU A 310 -15.27 4.46 11.64
CA LEU A 310 -16.55 4.79 12.26
C LEU A 310 -16.95 3.75 13.32
N GLY A 311 -16.73 2.46 13.00
CA GLY A 311 -16.99 1.37 13.95
C GLY A 311 -16.06 1.43 15.16
N ASP A 312 -14.78 1.64 14.93
CA ASP A 312 -13.75 1.70 15.97
C ASP A 312 -13.93 2.91 16.92
N ALA A 313 -14.38 4.05 16.39
CA ALA A 313 -14.68 5.24 17.17
C ALA A 313 -15.91 5.08 18.09
N GLY A 314 -16.78 4.11 17.79
CA GLY A 314 -18.05 3.91 18.48
C GLY A 314 -19.08 5.00 18.18
N PRO A 315 -20.31 4.85 18.69
CA PRO A 315 -21.44 5.71 18.31
C PRO A 315 -21.32 7.17 18.77
N ASP A 316 -20.53 7.44 19.80
CA ASP A 316 -20.27 8.78 20.33
C ASP A 316 -18.88 9.33 19.96
N GLY A 317 -18.10 8.59 19.18
CA GLY A 317 -16.75 8.96 18.77
C GLY A 317 -15.71 8.95 19.90
N ARG A 318 -15.99 8.29 21.02
CA ARG A 318 -15.14 8.29 22.23
C ARG A 318 -14.59 6.92 22.61
N ALA A 319 -14.97 5.88 21.88
CA ALA A 319 -14.43 4.56 22.13
C ALA A 319 -12.90 4.53 21.94
N VAL A 320 -12.25 3.67 22.72
CA VAL A 320 -10.85 3.30 22.50
C VAL A 320 -10.86 1.88 21.95
N ALA A 321 -10.54 1.72 20.67
CA ALA A 321 -10.39 0.41 20.08
C ALA A 321 -9.11 -0.25 20.63
N VAL A 322 -9.23 -1.47 21.15
CA VAL A 322 -8.10 -2.18 21.78
C VAL A 322 -7.65 -3.33 20.88
N ASP A 323 -6.38 -3.29 20.45
CA ASP A 323 -5.76 -4.26 19.54
C ASP A 323 -6.68 -4.62 18.34
N PRO A 324 -7.21 -3.60 17.61
CA PRO A 324 -8.15 -3.87 16.53
C PRO A 324 -7.49 -4.68 15.43
N ARG A 325 -8.26 -5.62 14.85
CA ARG A 325 -7.82 -6.52 13.77
C ARG A 325 -8.58 -6.28 12.48
N GLY A 326 -9.20 -5.12 12.37
CA GLY A 326 -10.04 -4.76 11.23
C GLY A 326 -11.39 -5.49 11.20
N PRO A 327 -12.19 -5.24 10.18
CA PRO A 327 -13.50 -5.83 10.00
C PRO A 327 -13.41 -7.32 9.64
N ALA A 328 -14.53 -8.04 9.82
CA ALA A 328 -14.61 -9.47 9.54
C ALA A 328 -14.59 -9.80 8.03
N ASP A 329 -14.97 -8.83 7.19
CA ASP A 329 -15.05 -8.95 5.74
C ASP A 329 -14.53 -7.70 5.04
N SER A 330 -14.33 -7.83 3.72
CA SER A 330 -13.95 -6.72 2.86
C SER A 330 -15.17 -6.10 2.18
N PHE A 331 -15.18 -4.78 2.11
CA PHE A 331 -16.12 -4.05 1.27
C PHE A 331 -15.48 -2.81 0.65
N ASP A 332 -15.56 -2.70 -0.66
CA ASP A 332 -15.17 -1.51 -1.41
C ASP A 332 -16.34 -1.09 -2.33
N PRO A 333 -16.99 0.04 -2.09
CA PRO A 333 -18.09 0.50 -2.92
C PRO A 333 -17.67 0.88 -4.35
N GLN A 334 -16.37 1.11 -4.58
CA GLN A 334 -15.83 1.39 -5.92
C GLN A 334 -15.65 0.12 -6.75
N GLU A 335 -15.40 -1.02 -6.08
CA GLU A 335 -15.19 -2.32 -6.73
C GLU A 335 -15.93 -3.41 -5.93
N PRO A 336 -17.27 -3.44 -5.99
CA PRO A 336 -18.07 -4.39 -5.25
C PRO A 336 -17.75 -5.84 -5.62
N GLY A 337 -17.61 -6.69 -4.60
CA GLY A 337 -17.31 -8.11 -4.79
C GLY A 337 -15.82 -8.45 -4.93
N GLN A 338 -14.92 -7.45 -5.01
CA GLN A 338 -13.48 -7.67 -5.00
C GLN A 338 -12.94 -7.59 -3.56
N PRO A 339 -12.41 -8.70 -2.99
CA PRO A 339 -11.86 -8.69 -1.65
C PRO A 339 -10.56 -7.91 -1.60
N LYS A 340 -10.46 -6.97 -0.66
CA LYS A 340 -9.28 -6.12 -0.49
C LYS A 340 -8.74 -6.15 0.91
N ARG A 341 -7.42 -6.08 1.02
CA ARG A 341 -6.69 -5.84 2.27
C ARG A 341 -6.18 -4.42 2.32
N VAL A 342 -5.95 -3.94 3.52
CA VAL A 342 -5.35 -2.63 3.75
C VAL A 342 -3.90 -2.64 3.29
N GLN A 343 -3.49 -1.54 2.66
CA GLN A 343 -2.10 -1.21 2.35
C GLN A 343 -1.75 0.14 2.96
N ARG A 344 -0.50 0.30 3.39
CA ARG A 344 -0.05 1.52 4.07
C ARG A 344 1.27 2.04 3.48
N GLY A 345 1.58 3.30 3.80
CA GLY A 345 2.87 3.95 3.51
C GLY A 345 2.97 4.67 2.18
N GLY A 346 2.21 4.30 1.18
CA GLY A 346 2.44 4.78 -0.19
C GLY A 346 3.66 4.11 -0.83
N SER A 347 4.15 4.64 -1.95
CA SER A 347 5.29 4.07 -2.66
C SER A 347 6.10 5.15 -3.40
N PHE A 348 7.17 4.77 -4.07
CA PHE A 348 7.97 5.63 -4.95
C PHE A 348 7.15 6.26 -6.10
N LEU A 349 5.92 5.79 -6.34
CA LEU A 349 4.99 6.37 -7.32
C LEU A 349 4.06 7.42 -6.72
N CYS A 350 4.08 7.63 -5.41
CA CYS A 350 3.19 8.58 -4.75
C CYS A 350 3.70 10.02 -4.86
N SER A 351 2.78 10.93 -5.21
CA SER A 351 3.02 12.38 -5.27
C SER A 351 1.73 13.13 -4.91
N ASP A 352 1.83 14.42 -4.64
CA ASP A 352 0.67 15.29 -4.40
C ASP A 352 -0.24 15.44 -5.63
N GLN A 353 0.26 15.13 -6.83
CA GLN A 353 -0.52 15.20 -8.07
C GLN A 353 -1.50 14.02 -8.21
N TYR A 354 -1.12 12.84 -7.70
CA TYR A 354 -1.85 11.59 -7.95
C TYR A 354 -2.20 10.83 -6.67
N CYS A 355 -1.22 10.60 -5.77
CA CYS A 355 -1.37 9.77 -4.59
C CYS A 355 -0.51 10.33 -3.46
N SER A 356 -1.07 11.03 -2.47
CA SER A 356 -0.34 11.56 -1.32
C SER A 356 -0.36 10.63 -0.10
N ARG A 357 -0.45 9.32 -0.33
CA ARG A 357 -0.57 8.32 0.76
C ARG A 357 0.74 7.99 1.50
N TYR A 358 1.78 8.82 1.29
CA TYR A 358 2.94 8.94 2.17
C TYR A 358 2.65 9.74 3.46
N ILE A 359 1.46 10.32 3.59
CA ILE A 359 0.94 10.92 4.83
C ILE A 359 0.55 9.80 5.79
N VAL A 360 1.08 9.82 7.02
CA VAL A 360 1.13 8.66 7.91
C VAL A 360 -0.25 8.07 8.26
N GLY A 361 -1.28 8.88 8.43
CA GLY A 361 -2.63 8.42 8.80
C GLY A 361 -3.50 7.98 7.63
N THR A 362 -2.99 8.02 6.39
CA THR A 362 -3.77 7.69 5.19
C THR A 362 -3.80 6.19 4.93
N ARG A 363 -4.85 5.74 4.26
CA ARG A 363 -5.10 4.33 3.95
C ARG A 363 -5.02 4.05 2.47
N GLY A 364 -4.50 2.90 2.11
CA GLY A 364 -4.60 2.29 0.78
C GLY A 364 -5.33 0.97 0.86
N LYS A 365 -5.61 0.40 -0.30
CA LYS A 365 -6.29 -0.89 -0.45
C LYS A 365 -5.76 -1.62 -1.67
N GLY A 366 -5.58 -2.92 -1.56
CA GLY A 366 -5.16 -3.79 -2.65
C GLY A 366 -6.02 -5.04 -2.74
N GLU A 367 -6.31 -5.46 -3.96
CA GLU A 367 -6.96 -6.74 -4.24
C GLU A 367 -6.00 -7.87 -3.85
N VAL A 368 -6.51 -8.90 -3.14
CA VAL A 368 -5.69 -9.90 -2.43
C VAL A 368 -4.87 -10.81 -3.34
N ALA A 369 -5.33 -11.04 -4.56
CA ALA A 369 -4.67 -11.89 -5.56
C ALA A 369 -3.87 -11.09 -6.60
N SER A 370 -3.81 -9.74 -6.47
CA SER A 370 -3.05 -8.87 -7.35
C SER A 370 -1.69 -8.53 -6.78
N SER A 371 -0.72 -8.37 -7.66
CA SER A 371 0.62 -7.93 -7.32
C SER A 371 1.11 -6.87 -8.30
N THR A 372 1.98 -5.98 -7.86
CA THR A 372 2.57 -4.93 -8.70
C THR A 372 4.01 -4.65 -8.31
N ASN A 373 4.73 -3.92 -9.15
CA ASN A 373 6.14 -3.57 -8.92
C ASN A 373 6.36 -2.46 -7.86
N HIS A 374 5.34 -2.11 -7.08
CA HIS A 374 5.43 -1.12 -6.01
C HIS A 374 4.74 -1.57 -4.69
N ILE A 375 4.43 -2.86 -4.57
CA ILE A 375 3.79 -3.44 -3.38
C ILE A 375 4.71 -4.49 -2.79
N GLY A 376 5.06 -4.29 -1.54
CA GLY A 376 5.84 -5.17 -0.68
C GLY A 376 5.18 -5.35 0.68
N PHE A 377 5.97 -5.60 1.73
CA PHE A 377 5.49 -5.77 3.10
C PHE A 377 6.63 -5.77 4.10
N ARG A 378 6.30 -5.59 5.37
CA ARG A 378 7.15 -5.93 6.54
C ARG A 378 6.39 -6.79 7.52
N CYS A 379 7.10 -7.43 8.43
CA CYS A 379 6.50 -8.34 9.40
C CYS A 379 6.61 -7.82 10.82
N VAL A 380 5.75 -8.37 11.67
CA VAL A 380 5.78 -8.18 13.13
C VAL A 380 5.83 -9.52 13.84
N GLN A 381 6.34 -9.50 15.09
CA GLN A 381 6.36 -10.63 15.98
C GLN A 381 5.84 -10.20 17.35
N THR A 382 4.90 -10.95 17.88
CA THR A 382 4.44 -10.79 19.25
C THR A 382 5.48 -11.38 20.20
N PRO A 383 5.77 -10.73 21.36
CA PRO A 383 6.72 -11.24 22.35
C PRO A 383 6.41 -12.63 22.84
#